data_5e78866d74237d2a1948f523a23f4d7e
#
_entry.id   5e78866d74237d2a1948f523a23f4d7e
#
_cell.length_a   1.000
_cell.length_b   1.000
_cell.length_c   1.000
_cell.angle_alpha   90.00
_cell.angle_beta   90.00
_cell.angle_gamma   90.00
#
_symmetry.space_group_name_H-M   'P 1'
#
loop_
_entity.id
_entity.type
_entity.pdbx_description
1 polymer ?
#
loop_
_entity_poly.entity_id
_entity_poly.type
_entity_poly.pdbx_seq_one_letter_code
_entity_poly.pdbx_strand_id
1 'polypeptide(L)'
;MSGRFVWRNKVNFTFFLTSALLGISLAMDAFSVSLANGLNEPKMNGRKATFVAGMFSFCQFAMPLIGWFLVHTVATYFEAFQKFIPWIALLLLSFIGGKMLVDGIKHKDGESETVPVGFAALFVQGIATSIDALSVGFTISDYGVREALVCCLVIAAVTFAICFTGVYIGKKFGTKIAGKASIFGGIILVAIGIEIFLTGILA
;
A
#
# COMPACT_ATOMS: atom_id res chain seq x y z
N MET A 1 -9.95 41.83 14.08
CA MET A 1 -8.55 41.48 14.38
C MET A 1 -8.45 39.95 14.34
N SER A 2 -8.22 39.41 13.16
CA SER A 2 -8.12 37.98 12.95
C SER A 2 -6.63 37.59 13.07
N GLY A 3 -6.27 37.01 14.22
CA GLY A 3 -4.95 36.45 14.43
C GLY A 3 -4.79 35.23 13.51
N ARG A 4 -4.23 35.43 12.34
CA ARG A 4 -3.64 34.34 11.53
C ARG A 4 -2.52 33.73 12.35
N PHE A 5 -2.79 32.60 12.98
CA PHE A 5 -1.81 31.75 13.60
C PHE A 5 -0.96 31.16 12.46
N VAL A 6 0.06 31.90 12.08
CA VAL A 6 1.03 31.47 11.07
C VAL A 6 1.88 30.38 11.74
N TRP A 7 1.47 29.13 11.60
CA TRP A 7 2.37 27.99 11.81
C TRP A 7 3.48 28.10 10.78
N ARG A 8 4.57 28.71 11.21
CA ARG A 8 5.81 28.73 10.47
C ARG A 8 6.38 27.30 10.57
N ASN A 9 5.89 26.42 9.68
CA ASN A 9 6.31 25.03 9.59
C ASN A 9 7.79 24.98 9.20
N LYS A 10 8.63 25.01 10.20
CA LYS A 10 10.01 24.63 10.03
C LYS A 10 10.03 23.12 9.97
N VAL A 11 10.67 22.56 8.97
CA VAL A 11 11.03 21.13 8.88
C VAL A 11 11.90 20.82 10.11
N ASN A 12 11.24 20.39 11.17
CA ASN A 12 11.83 20.11 12.49
C ASN A 12 11.88 18.60 12.70
N PHE A 13 12.65 18.17 13.70
CA PHE A 13 12.68 16.75 14.09
C PHE A 13 11.28 16.14 14.29
N THR A 14 10.37 16.87 14.93
CA THR A 14 8.96 16.44 15.11
C THR A 14 8.25 16.20 13.79
N PHE A 15 8.48 17.05 12.77
CA PHE A 15 7.93 16.88 11.43
C PHE A 15 8.40 15.55 10.80
N PHE A 16 9.71 15.25 10.87
CA PHE A 16 10.22 13.98 10.34
C PHE A 16 9.69 12.78 11.10
N LEU A 17 9.59 12.89 12.44
CA LEU A 17 9.04 11.82 13.27
C LEU A 17 7.58 11.56 12.93
N THR A 18 6.75 12.60 12.81
CA THR A 18 5.33 12.47 12.42
C THR A 18 5.20 11.88 11.02
N SER A 19 5.98 12.37 10.05
CA SER A 19 5.99 11.84 8.69
C SER A 19 6.41 10.36 8.64
N ALA A 20 7.39 9.97 9.46
CA ALA A 20 7.82 8.57 9.55
C ALA A 20 6.75 7.69 10.20
N LEU A 21 6.09 8.15 11.26
CA LEU A 21 4.98 7.43 11.89
C LEU A 21 3.79 7.26 10.93
N LEU A 22 3.44 8.30 10.18
CA LEU A 22 2.45 8.19 9.10
C LEU A 22 2.89 7.15 8.06
N GLY A 23 4.16 7.19 7.65
CA GLY A 23 4.71 6.22 6.70
C GLY A 23 4.66 4.78 7.22
N ILE A 24 4.97 4.54 8.49
CA ILE A 24 4.85 3.21 9.11
C ILE A 24 3.39 2.75 9.12
N SER A 25 2.48 3.61 9.54
CA SER A 25 1.05 3.30 9.60
C SER A 25 0.52 2.90 8.22
N LEU A 26 0.75 3.74 7.21
CA LEU A 26 0.31 3.52 5.83
C LEU A 26 1.00 2.32 5.16
N ALA A 27 2.22 1.98 5.56
CA ALA A 27 2.97 0.89 4.96
C ALA A 27 2.50 -0.50 5.42
N MET A 28 1.63 -0.62 6.42
CA MET A 28 1.23 -1.94 6.98
C MET A 28 0.45 -2.78 5.97
N ASP A 29 -0.48 -2.17 5.23
CA ASP A 29 -1.22 -2.87 4.17
C ASP A 29 -0.30 -3.26 3.01
N ALA A 30 0.54 -2.34 2.57
CA ALA A 30 1.53 -2.59 1.53
C ALA A 30 2.57 -3.65 1.95
N PHE A 31 2.95 -3.72 3.23
CA PHE A 31 3.80 -4.78 3.79
C PHE A 31 3.14 -6.15 3.65
N SER A 32 1.87 -6.25 4.03
CA SER A 32 1.13 -7.51 4.01
C SER A 32 0.99 -8.04 2.57
N VAL A 33 0.70 -7.14 1.61
CA VAL A 33 0.64 -7.48 0.19
C VAL A 33 2.02 -7.83 -0.36
N SER A 34 3.08 -7.12 0.06
CA SER A 34 4.47 -7.42 -0.30
C SER A 34 4.91 -8.79 0.22
N LEU A 35 4.51 -9.13 1.45
CA LEU A 35 4.70 -10.45 2.04
C LEU A 35 4.02 -11.53 1.20
N ALA A 36 2.73 -11.31 0.82
CA ALA A 36 1.98 -12.23 -0.02
C ALA A 36 2.64 -12.45 -1.39
N ASN A 37 3.14 -11.38 -2.02
CA ASN A 37 3.88 -11.47 -3.29
C ASN A 37 5.18 -12.26 -3.14
N GLY A 38 5.90 -12.07 -2.03
CA GLY A 38 7.10 -12.84 -1.70
C GLY A 38 6.82 -14.33 -1.45
N LEU A 39 5.70 -14.64 -0.79
CA LEU A 39 5.21 -16.00 -0.59
C LEU A 39 4.85 -16.68 -1.92
N ASN A 40 4.16 -15.95 -2.81
CA ASN A 40 3.72 -16.44 -4.10
C ASN A 40 4.88 -16.71 -5.07
N GLU A 41 5.97 -15.93 -4.96
CA GLU A 41 7.15 -16.09 -5.83
C GLU A 41 8.44 -16.17 -5.01
N PRO A 42 8.71 -17.32 -4.35
CA PRO A 42 9.89 -17.47 -3.49
C PRO A 42 11.24 -17.35 -4.23
N LYS A 43 11.26 -17.68 -5.53
CA LYS A 43 12.44 -17.58 -6.40
C LYS A 43 12.60 -16.19 -7.04
N MET A 44 11.76 -15.20 -6.67
CA MET A 44 11.86 -13.83 -7.15
C MET A 44 13.29 -13.29 -7.01
N ASN A 45 13.85 -12.72 -8.08
CA ASN A 45 15.19 -12.14 -8.03
C ASN A 45 15.17 -10.78 -7.27
N GLY A 46 16.35 -10.32 -6.83
CA GLY A 46 16.46 -9.08 -6.07
C GLY A 46 15.95 -7.85 -6.83
N ARG A 47 16.17 -7.79 -8.16
CA ARG A 47 15.67 -6.68 -8.99
C ARG A 47 14.15 -6.60 -8.99
N LYS A 48 13.48 -7.75 -9.07
CA LYS A 48 12.01 -7.80 -9.03
C LYS A 48 11.49 -7.44 -7.64
N ALA A 49 12.14 -7.90 -6.56
CA ALA A 49 11.81 -7.51 -5.19
C ALA A 49 11.92 -6.00 -4.98
N THR A 50 12.99 -5.37 -5.48
CA THR A 50 13.17 -3.92 -5.46
C THR A 50 12.08 -3.21 -6.28
N PHE A 51 11.71 -3.76 -7.43
CA PHE A 51 10.65 -3.21 -8.26
C PHE A 51 9.28 -3.27 -7.57
N VAL A 52 8.96 -4.40 -6.91
CA VAL A 52 7.73 -4.55 -6.11
C VAL A 52 7.67 -3.49 -5.00
N ALA A 53 8.72 -3.39 -4.18
CA ALA A 53 8.80 -2.40 -3.11
C ALA A 53 8.76 -0.96 -3.66
N GLY A 54 9.41 -0.70 -4.80
CA GLY A 54 9.39 0.59 -5.48
C GLY A 54 8.01 0.99 -5.99
N MET A 55 7.23 0.03 -6.49
CA MET A 55 5.86 0.28 -6.95
C MET A 55 4.96 0.71 -5.79
N PHE A 56 4.99 -0.01 -4.66
CA PHE A 56 4.22 0.37 -3.47
C PHE A 56 4.69 1.71 -2.90
N SER A 57 6.00 1.94 -2.83
CA SER A 57 6.57 3.22 -2.40
C SER A 57 6.13 4.38 -3.30
N PHE A 58 6.10 4.17 -4.61
CA PHE A 58 5.63 5.19 -5.55
C PHE A 58 4.15 5.51 -5.36
N CYS A 59 3.30 4.50 -5.17
CA CYS A 59 1.89 4.71 -4.88
C CYS A 59 1.69 5.46 -3.56
N GLN A 60 2.45 5.11 -2.52
CA GLN A 60 2.42 5.78 -1.22
C GLN A 60 3.03 7.20 -1.23
N PHE A 61 3.81 7.55 -2.24
CA PHE A 61 4.23 8.92 -2.52
C PHE A 61 3.14 9.70 -3.24
N ALA A 62 2.59 9.11 -4.31
CA ALA A 62 1.70 9.79 -5.23
C ALA A 62 0.32 10.05 -4.61
N MET A 63 -0.23 9.08 -3.84
CA MET A 63 -1.59 9.18 -3.32
C MET A 63 -1.78 10.31 -2.29
N PRO A 64 -0.93 10.49 -1.26
CA PRO A 64 -1.05 11.65 -0.38
C PRO A 64 -0.87 12.97 -1.11
N LEU A 65 0.02 13.00 -2.11
CA LEU A 65 0.25 14.20 -2.91
C LEU A 65 -0.96 14.56 -3.76
N ILE A 66 -1.60 13.56 -4.37
CA ILE A 66 -2.87 13.72 -5.08
C ILE A 66 -3.96 14.21 -4.11
N GLY A 67 -4.09 13.61 -2.93
CA GLY A 67 -5.02 14.02 -1.89
C GLY A 67 -4.80 15.48 -1.46
N TRP A 68 -3.55 15.86 -1.22
CA TRP A 68 -3.17 17.24 -0.91
C TRP A 68 -3.58 18.22 -2.02
N PHE A 69 -3.30 17.87 -3.27
CA PHE A 69 -3.67 18.69 -4.45
C PHE A 69 -5.19 18.79 -4.62
N LEU A 70 -5.92 17.71 -4.41
CA LEU A 70 -7.38 17.68 -4.51
C LEU A 70 -8.04 18.60 -3.48
N VAL A 71 -7.55 18.63 -2.24
CA VAL A 71 -8.06 19.57 -1.22
C VAL A 71 -7.92 21.02 -1.67
N HIS A 72 -6.80 21.35 -2.30
CA HIS A 72 -6.56 22.73 -2.75
C HIS A 72 -7.33 23.11 -4.02
N THR A 73 -7.82 22.14 -4.77
CA THR A 73 -8.43 22.37 -6.09
C THR A 73 -9.93 22.10 -6.12
N VAL A 74 -10.43 21.05 -5.46
CA VAL A 74 -11.82 20.57 -5.62
C VAL A 74 -12.33 19.87 -4.35
N ALA A 75 -12.45 20.58 -3.24
CA ALA A 75 -12.90 20.00 -1.97
C ALA A 75 -14.27 19.30 -2.04
N THR A 76 -15.18 19.78 -2.89
CA THR A 76 -16.61 19.37 -2.93
C THR A 76 -16.85 17.99 -3.58
N TYR A 77 -15.99 17.53 -4.50
CA TYR A 77 -16.20 16.26 -5.21
C TYR A 77 -15.52 15.06 -4.56
N PHE A 78 -14.59 15.31 -3.64
CA PHE A 78 -13.79 14.26 -3.04
C PHE A 78 -14.56 13.44 -2.00
N GLU A 79 -15.45 14.06 -1.23
CA GLU A 79 -16.27 13.34 -0.24
C GLU A 79 -17.17 12.27 -0.89
N ALA A 80 -17.66 12.56 -2.11
CA ALA A 80 -18.45 11.58 -2.85
C ALA A 80 -17.64 10.39 -3.32
N PHE A 81 -16.36 10.60 -3.70
CA PHE A 81 -15.48 9.55 -4.17
C PHE A 81 -14.99 8.63 -3.05
N GLN A 82 -14.76 9.16 -1.85
CA GLN A 82 -14.33 8.37 -0.69
C GLN A 82 -15.26 7.19 -0.37
N LYS A 83 -16.57 7.34 -0.59
CA LYS A 83 -17.54 6.28 -0.35
C LYS A 83 -17.37 5.05 -1.24
N PHE A 84 -16.77 5.21 -2.42
CA PHE A 84 -16.54 4.10 -3.36
C PHE A 84 -15.22 3.38 -3.13
N ILE A 85 -14.28 4.00 -2.42
CA ILE A 85 -12.94 3.49 -2.16
C ILE A 85 -12.94 2.09 -1.51
N PRO A 86 -13.69 1.83 -0.42
CA PRO A 86 -13.69 0.52 0.24
C PRO A 86 -14.23 -0.59 -0.69
N TRP A 87 -15.22 -0.26 -1.52
CA TRP A 87 -15.78 -1.20 -2.50
C TRP A 87 -14.77 -1.57 -3.59
N ILE A 88 -14.04 -0.58 -4.10
CA ILE A 88 -13.01 -0.79 -5.13
C ILE A 88 -11.88 -1.64 -4.55
N ALA A 89 -11.38 -1.32 -3.35
CA ALA A 89 -10.34 -2.09 -2.69
C ALA A 89 -10.76 -3.55 -2.43
N LEU A 90 -11.96 -3.76 -1.90
CA LEU A 90 -12.51 -5.10 -1.68
C LEU A 90 -12.57 -5.92 -2.97
N LEU A 91 -13.12 -5.35 -4.06
CA LEU A 91 -13.23 -6.04 -5.33
C LEU A 91 -11.86 -6.40 -5.91
N LEU A 92 -10.92 -5.45 -5.92
CA LEU A 92 -9.59 -5.65 -6.50
C LEU A 92 -8.76 -6.67 -5.72
N LEU A 93 -8.69 -6.53 -4.39
CA LEU A 93 -7.90 -7.43 -3.55
C LEU A 93 -8.53 -8.82 -3.47
N SER A 94 -9.87 -8.92 -3.44
CA SER A 94 -10.57 -10.21 -3.49
C SER A 94 -10.41 -10.90 -4.83
N PHE A 95 -10.39 -10.18 -5.94
CA PHE A 95 -10.13 -10.74 -7.26
C PHE A 95 -8.72 -11.31 -7.38
N ILE A 96 -7.70 -10.53 -6.96
CA ILE A 96 -6.29 -10.97 -7.02
C ILE A 96 -6.04 -12.09 -6.03
N GLY A 97 -6.49 -11.95 -4.79
CA GLY A 97 -6.36 -12.97 -3.74
C GLY A 97 -7.12 -14.25 -4.08
N GLY A 98 -8.33 -14.11 -4.61
CA GLY A 98 -9.15 -15.24 -5.09
C GLY A 98 -8.47 -16.01 -6.23
N LYS A 99 -7.86 -15.30 -7.18
CA LYS A 99 -7.06 -15.94 -8.24
C LYS A 99 -5.88 -16.71 -7.66
N MET A 100 -5.13 -16.12 -6.73
CA MET A 100 -4.02 -16.79 -6.05
C MET A 100 -4.47 -18.03 -5.27
N LEU A 101 -5.65 -17.99 -4.63
CA LEU A 101 -6.24 -19.15 -3.95
C LEU A 101 -6.58 -20.27 -4.93
N VAL A 102 -7.23 -19.94 -6.03
CA VAL A 102 -7.62 -20.92 -7.08
C VAL A 102 -6.37 -21.55 -7.69
N ASP A 103 -5.37 -20.76 -8.02
CA ASP A 103 -4.10 -21.26 -8.58
C ASP A 103 -3.37 -22.14 -7.55
N GLY A 104 -3.35 -21.76 -6.27
CA GLY A 104 -2.74 -22.56 -5.21
C GLY A 104 -3.44 -23.89 -4.93
N ILE A 105 -4.77 -23.96 -5.13
CA ILE A 105 -5.55 -25.18 -4.94
C ILE A 105 -5.43 -26.10 -6.16
N LYS A 106 -5.41 -25.56 -7.38
CA LYS A 106 -5.32 -26.35 -8.62
C LYS A 106 -3.96 -27.02 -8.79
N HIS A 107 -2.87 -26.41 -8.30
CA HIS A 107 -1.50 -26.93 -8.42
C HIS A 107 -1.08 -27.76 -7.20
N LYS A 108 -1.93 -28.65 -6.73
CA LYS A 108 -1.70 -29.52 -5.57
C LYS A 108 -0.60 -30.57 -5.76
N ASP A 109 -0.19 -30.85 -6.98
CA ASP A 109 0.73 -31.94 -7.31
C ASP A 109 2.11 -31.42 -7.76
N GLY A 110 2.95 -31.06 -6.77
CA GLY A 110 4.42 -31.15 -6.90
C GLY A 110 5.18 -30.20 -7.83
N GLU A 111 4.59 -29.62 -8.84
CA GLU A 111 5.19 -28.61 -9.71
C GLU A 111 4.56 -27.25 -9.43
N SER A 112 5.12 -26.57 -8.45
CA SER A 112 4.78 -25.17 -8.18
C SER A 112 5.32 -24.31 -9.33
N GLU A 113 4.62 -24.21 -10.43
CA GLU A 113 4.76 -23.05 -11.31
C GLU A 113 4.31 -21.84 -10.51
N THR A 114 5.29 -21.18 -9.89
CA THR A 114 5.07 -19.87 -9.26
C THR A 114 4.57 -18.94 -10.35
N VAL A 115 3.30 -18.55 -10.25
CA VAL A 115 2.72 -17.58 -11.20
C VAL A 115 3.36 -16.22 -10.93
N PRO A 116 4.20 -15.71 -11.85
CA PRO A 116 4.86 -14.43 -11.63
C PRO A 116 3.81 -13.35 -11.49
N VAL A 117 3.88 -12.56 -10.44
CA VAL A 117 3.01 -11.40 -10.28
C VAL A 117 3.33 -10.40 -11.40
N GLY A 118 2.39 -10.22 -12.31
CA GLY A 118 2.54 -9.32 -13.45
C GLY A 118 2.50 -7.85 -13.04
N PHE A 119 3.02 -6.97 -13.90
CA PHE A 119 3.05 -5.52 -13.68
C PHE A 119 1.66 -4.95 -13.36
N ALA A 120 0.64 -5.33 -14.13
CA ALA A 120 -0.73 -4.85 -13.92
C ALA A 120 -1.28 -5.22 -12.54
N ALA A 121 -1.01 -6.45 -12.07
CA ALA A 121 -1.42 -6.88 -10.74
C ALA A 121 -0.72 -6.09 -9.63
N LEU A 122 0.58 -5.84 -9.76
CA LEU A 122 1.35 -5.01 -8.82
C LEU A 122 0.84 -3.57 -8.78
N PHE A 123 0.53 -3.00 -9.94
CA PHE A 123 -0.01 -1.64 -10.02
C PHE A 123 -1.36 -1.53 -9.34
N VAL A 124 -2.27 -2.48 -9.60
CA VAL A 124 -3.59 -2.53 -8.96
C VAL A 124 -3.47 -2.73 -7.45
N GLN A 125 -2.59 -3.63 -7.00
CA GLN A 125 -2.30 -3.82 -5.57
C GLN A 125 -1.76 -2.54 -4.93
N GLY A 126 -0.82 -1.86 -5.62
CA GLY A 126 -0.24 -0.59 -5.15
C GLY A 126 -1.31 0.48 -4.98
N ILE A 127 -2.21 0.66 -5.93
CA ILE A 127 -3.33 1.59 -5.82
C ILE A 127 -4.24 1.18 -4.67
N ALA A 128 -4.67 -0.08 -4.60
CA ALA A 128 -5.61 -0.55 -3.60
C ALA A 128 -5.11 -0.35 -2.16
N THR A 129 -3.82 -0.60 -1.92
CA THR A 129 -3.19 -0.42 -0.59
C THR A 129 -2.78 1.02 -0.27
N SER A 130 -2.91 1.95 -1.21
CA SER A 130 -2.54 3.36 -1.02
C SER A 130 -3.75 4.28 -1.01
N ILE A 131 -4.94 3.71 -1.01
CA ILE A 131 -6.20 4.47 -1.04
C ILE A 131 -6.38 5.28 0.25
N ASP A 132 -6.04 4.72 1.39
CA ASP A 132 -6.02 5.39 2.69
C ASP A 132 -5.00 6.55 2.73
N ALA A 133 -3.92 6.43 1.98
CA ALA A 133 -2.92 7.48 1.83
C ALA A 133 -3.48 8.76 1.18
N LEU A 134 -4.54 8.66 0.38
CA LEU A 134 -5.30 9.83 -0.09
C LEU A 134 -5.82 10.66 1.08
N SER A 135 -6.35 10.01 2.13
CA SER A 135 -6.88 10.67 3.32
C SER A 135 -5.78 11.41 4.10
N VAL A 136 -4.54 10.91 4.07
CA VAL A 136 -3.38 11.62 4.65
C VAL A 136 -3.11 12.93 3.92
N GLY A 137 -3.38 13.00 2.61
CA GLY A 137 -3.30 14.26 1.86
C GLY A 137 -4.17 15.38 2.45
N PHE A 138 -5.33 15.05 3.04
CA PHE A 138 -6.18 16.01 3.77
C PHE A 138 -5.54 16.41 5.10
N THR A 139 -4.98 15.45 5.83
CA THR A 139 -4.32 15.70 7.12
C THR A 139 -3.14 16.67 6.97
N ILE A 140 -2.43 16.59 5.84
CA ILE A 140 -1.31 17.48 5.51
C ILE A 140 -1.71 18.69 4.65
N SER A 141 -3.01 18.96 4.51
CA SER A 141 -3.50 20.06 3.66
C SER A 141 -2.98 21.44 4.08
N ASP A 142 -2.70 21.65 5.37
CA ASP A 142 -2.12 22.90 5.87
C ASP A 142 -0.61 23.05 5.56
N TYR A 143 0.02 22.02 5.02
CA TYR A 143 1.43 22.05 4.64
C TYR A 143 1.61 22.83 3.34
N GLY A 144 2.68 23.63 3.27
CA GLY A 144 3.11 24.21 2.00
C GLY A 144 3.60 23.12 1.04
N VAL A 145 3.74 23.47 -0.24
CA VAL A 145 4.18 22.52 -1.30
C VAL A 145 5.47 21.78 -0.91
N ARG A 146 6.44 22.48 -0.32
CA ARG A 146 7.74 21.89 0.05
C ARG A 146 7.60 20.90 1.20
N GLU A 147 6.84 21.25 2.22
CA GLU A 147 6.58 20.39 3.37
C GLU A 147 5.78 19.15 2.96
N ALA A 148 4.76 19.30 2.13
CA ALA A 148 3.99 18.18 1.59
C ALA A 148 4.87 17.21 0.79
N LEU A 149 5.73 17.73 -0.11
CA LEU A 149 6.67 16.90 -0.86
C LEU A 149 7.65 16.16 0.04
N VAL A 150 8.23 16.82 1.05
CA VAL A 150 9.16 16.17 1.98
C VAL A 150 8.44 15.11 2.81
N CYS A 151 7.24 15.39 3.30
CA CYS A 151 6.42 14.42 4.03
C CYS A 151 6.15 13.17 3.17
N CYS A 152 5.67 13.35 1.94
CA CYS A 152 5.41 12.25 1.01
C CYS A 152 6.67 11.45 0.67
N LEU A 153 7.85 12.10 0.54
CA LEU A 153 9.12 11.41 0.34
C LEU A 153 9.53 10.56 1.55
N VAL A 154 9.34 11.06 2.76
CA VAL A 154 9.61 10.29 3.98
C VAL A 154 8.68 9.08 4.06
N ILE A 155 7.38 9.26 3.81
CA ILE A 155 6.40 8.16 3.74
C ILE A 155 6.86 7.11 2.72
N ALA A 156 7.23 7.52 1.51
CA ALA A 156 7.70 6.62 0.46
C ALA A 156 8.97 5.85 0.84
N ALA A 157 9.94 6.52 1.45
CA ALA A 157 11.19 5.87 1.88
C ALA A 157 10.92 4.80 2.96
N VAL A 158 10.09 5.11 3.95
CA VAL A 158 9.66 4.18 4.99
C VAL A 158 8.92 2.99 4.38
N THR A 159 7.95 3.26 3.49
CA THR A 159 7.20 2.22 2.80
C THR A 159 8.11 1.30 1.98
N PHE A 160 9.08 1.87 1.25
CA PHE A 160 10.04 1.08 0.50
C PHE A 160 10.79 0.08 1.39
N ALA A 161 11.33 0.55 2.51
CA ALA A 161 12.07 -0.30 3.44
C ALA A 161 11.19 -1.41 4.03
N ILE A 162 9.98 -1.08 4.41
CA ILE A 162 9.00 -2.01 4.99
C ILE A 162 8.56 -3.05 3.95
N CYS A 163 8.17 -2.63 2.75
CA CYS A 163 7.74 -3.53 1.68
C CYS A 163 8.88 -4.44 1.19
N PHE A 164 10.09 -3.89 1.05
CA PHE A 164 11.26 -4.68 0.68
C PHE A 164 11.52 -5.79 1.69
N THR A 165 11.45 -5.46 2.99
CA THR A 165 11.54 -6.44 4.08
C THR A 165 10.42 -7.47 4.00
N GLY A 166 9.18 -7.04 3.73
CA GLY A 166 8.02 -7.91 3.54
C GLY A 166 8.22 -8.94 2.43
N VAL A 167 8.68 -8.50 1.25
CA VAL A 167 9.00 -9.41 0.14
C VAL A 167 10.06 -10.43 0.56
N TYR A 168 11.13 -10.00 1.23
CA TYR A 168 12.20 -10.91 1.67
C TYR A 168 11.73 -11.93 2.68
N ILE A 169 10.93 -11.52 3.65
CA ILE A 169 10.30 -12.42 4.63
C ILE A 169 9.41 -13.43 3.88
N GLY A 170 8.54 -12.93 2.98
CA GLY A 170 7.67 -13.78 2.17
C GLY A 170 8.44 -14.83 1.36
N LYS A 171 9.51 -14.43 0.68
CA LYS A 171 10.40 -15.36 -0.04
C LYS A 171 10.97 -16.45 0.85
N LYS A 172 11.47 -16.07 2.04
CA LYS A 172 12.07 -17.02 2.99
C LYS A 172 11.07 -18.04 3.50
N PHE A 173 9.86 -17.61 3.81
CA PHE A 173 8.79 -18.49 4.25
C PHE A 173 8.21 -19.29 3.07
N GLY A 174 8.07 -18.71 1.90
CA GLY A 174 7.56 -19.37 0.69
C GLY A 174 8.41 -20.58 0.28
N THR A 175 9.74 -20.52 0.45
CA THR A 175 10.62 -21.66 0.20
C THR A 175 10.41 -22.83 1.18
N LYS A 176 9.95 -22.53 2.41
CA LYS A 176 9.67 -23.55 3.44
C LYS A 176 8.29 -24.19 3.30
N ILE A 177 7.36 -23.46 2.69
CA ILE A 177 5.93 -23.85 2.57
C ILE A 177 5.63 -24.13 1.08
N ALA A 178 6.54 -24.78 0.37
CA ALA A 178 6.37 -25.11 -1.04
C ALA A 178 4.99 -25.75 -1.30
N GLY A 179 4.26 -25.25 -2.31
CA GLY A 179 2.93 -25.71 -2.69
C GLY A 179 1.75 -25.04 -1.94
N LYS A 180 1.98 -24.38 -0.80
CA LYS A 180 0.91 -23.69 -0.05
C LYS A 180 1.10 -22.17 0.00
N ALA A 181 2.20 -21.65 -0.52
CA ALA A 181 2.54 -20.24 -0.43
C ALA A 181 1.52 -19.33 -1.14
N SER A 182 1.03 -19.73 -2.32
CA SER A 182 0.00 -18.99 -3.05
C SER A 182 -1.34 -18.95 -2.31
N ILE A 183 -1.69 -20.03 -1.60
CA ILE A 183 -2.89 -20.09 -0.77
C ILE A 183 -2.77 -19.10 0.38
N PHE A 184 -1.63 -19.08 1.10
CA PHE A 184 -1.40 -18.13 2.19
C PHE A 184 -1.41 -16.68 1.70
N GLY A 185 -0.74 -16.38 0.58
CA GLY A 185 -0.75 -15.05 -0.03
C GLY A 185 -2.15 -14.61 -0.43
N GLY A 186 -2.93 -15.50 -1.04
CA GLY A 186 -4.32 -15.24 -1.41
C GLY A 186 -5.23 -14.96 -0.21
N ILE A 187 -5.08 -15.73 0.88
CA ILE A 187 -5.82 -15.49 2.13
C ILE A 187 -5.50 -14.11 2.70
N ILE A 188 -4.23 -13.73 2.74
CA ILE A 188 -3.79 -12.42 3.23
C ILE A 188 -4.45 -11.30 2.41
N LEU A 189 -4.42 -11.38 1.07
CA LEU A 189 -5.00 -10.35 0.21
C LEU A 189 -6.52 -10.21 0.39
N VAL A 190 -7.24 -11.33 0.48
CA VAL A 190 -8.69 -11.30 0.73
C VAL A 190 -8.99 -10.72 2.12
N ALA A 191 -8.23 -11.10 3.14
CA ALA A 191 -8.40 -10.59 4.49
C ALA A 191 -8.21 -9.06 4.56
N ILE A 192 -7.17 -8.53 3.89
CA ILE A 192 -6.91 -7.09 3.79
C ILE A 192 -8.05 -6.38 3.04
N GLY A 193 -8.53 -6.96 1.92
CA GLY A 193 -9.67 -6.39 1.20
C GLY A 193 -10.92 -6.26 2.07
N ILE A 194 -11.20 -7.28 2.89
CA ILE A 194 -12.29 -7.26 3.86
C ILE A 194 -12.05 -6.23 4.97
N GLU A 195 -10.84 -6.14 5.50
CA GLU A 195 -10.46 -5.17 6.54
C GLU A 195 -10.68 -3.74 6.06
N ILE A 196 -10.16 -3.39 4.88
CA ILE A 196 -10.34 -2.04 4.27
C ILE A 196 -11.82 -1.74 4.08
N PHE A 197 -12.60 -2.73 3.61
CA PHE A 197 -14.02 -2.56 3.40
C PHE A 197 -14.78 -2.30 4.70
N LEU A 198 -14.55 -3.11 5.73
CA LEU A 198 -15.21 -2.96 7.04
C LEU A 198 -14.83 -1.62 7.69
N THR A 199 -13.56 -1.27 7.68
CA THR A 199 -13.07 0.00 8.24
C THR A 199 -13.66 1.19 7.50
N GLY A 200 -13.73 1.13 6.17
CA GLY A 200 -14.26 2.22 5.35
C GLY A 200 -15.79 2.39 5.39
N ILE A 201 -16.54 1.37 5.84
CA ILE A 201 -18.00 1.48 6.02
C ILE A 201 -18.37 1.85 7.46
N LEU A 202 -17.56 1.42 8.43
CA LEU A 202 -17.85 1.64 9.86
C LEU A 202 -17.30 3.00 10.35
N ALA A 203 -16.42 3.68 9.59
CA ALA A 203 -15.91 5.03 9.87
C ALA A 203 -16.82 6.09 9.27
#